data_1836d1b6f89d49f3e408c6812d427298
#
_entry.id   1836d1b6f89d49f3e408c6812d427298
#
_cell.length_a   1.000
_cell.length_b   1.000
_cell.length_c   1.000
_cell.angle_alpha   90.00
_cell.angle_beta   90.00
_cell.angle_gamma   90.00
#
_symmetry.space_group_name_H-M   'P 1'
#
loop_
_entity.id
_entity.type
_entity.pdbx_description
1 polymer ?
#
loop_
_entity_poly.entity_id
_entity_poly.type
_entity_poly.pdbx_seq_one_letter_code
_entity_poly.pdbx_strand_id
1 'polypeptide(L)'
;MKKYQLGEFEEIVLLTIGILNNEAYSVAIKDEIESRLSRSVSMGAMHTALKRLEDKGYLRSYAGDSTEDRAGRPKRFFEITAMGKRAMQYTKEMRDQLWRAIPKTVFEIKLADLK
;
A
#
# COMPACT_ATOMS: atom_id res chain seq x y z
N MET A 1 12.24 20.22 -0.88
CA MET A 1 11.28 19.44 -1.68
C MET A 1 11.35 17.98 -1.30
N LYS A 2 10.21 17.39 -1.08
CA LYS A 2 10.17 15.96 -0.72
C LYS A 2 10.44 15.11 -1.95
N LYS A 3 11.38 14.20 -1.84
CA LYS A 3 11.74 13.32 -2.94
C LYS A 3 10.67 12.26 -3.22
N TYR A 4 10.09 11.70 -2.16
CA TYR A 4 9.03 10.70 -2.26
C TYR A 4 7.93 11.06 -1.30
N GLN A 5 6.68 10.88 -1.74
CA GLN A 5 5.52 11.17 -0.89
C GLN A 5 4.56 10.00 -0.94
N LEU A 6 4.35 9.38 0.21
CA LEU A 6 3.36 8.33 0.38
C LEU A 6 2.49 8.64 1.58
N GLY A 7 1.18 8.76 1.35
CA GLY A 7 0.22 8.76 2.43
C GLY A 7 0.12 7.35 3.03
N GLU A 8 -0.46 7.26 4.21
CA GLU A 8 -0.60 5.97 4.90
C GLU A 8 -1.30 4.93 4.02
N PHE A 9 -2.45 5.27 3.47
CA PHE A 9 -3.21 4.33 2.67
C PHE A 9 -2.51 4.00 1.36
N GLU A 10 -1.86 4.97 0.75
CA GLU A 10 -1.06 4.74 -0.46
C GLU A 10 0.05 3.73 -0.21
N GLU A 11 0.71 3.83 0.93
CA GLU A 11 1.75 2.89 1.31
C GLU A 11 1.18 1.47 1.48
N ILE A 12 0.03 1.36 2.15
CA ILE A 12 -0.65 0.09 2.33
C ILE A 12 -1.01 -0.53 0.99
N VAL A 13 -1.51 0.27 0.05
CA VAL A 13 -1.86 -0.22 -1.29
C VAL A 13 -0.62 -0.74 -2.01
N LEU A 14 0.48 0.00 -1.99
CA LEU A 14 1.73 -0.45 -2.63
C LEU A 14 2.24 -1.74 -2.02
N LEU A 15 2.24 -1.84 -0.70
CA LEU A 15 2.70 -3.06 -0.02
C LEU A 15 1.82 -4.25 -0.41
N THR A 16 0.52 -4.04 -0.49
CA THR A 16 -0.43 -5.10 -0.86
C THR A 16 -0.24 -5.54 -2.30
N ILE A 17 0.02 -4.61 -3.21
CA ILE A 17 0.33 -4.94 -4.60
C ILE A 17 1.59 -5.80 -4.65
N GLY A 18 2.59 -5.49 -3.83
CA GLY A 18 3.79 -6.31 -3.73
C GLY A 18 3.49 -7.73 -3.26
N ILE A 19 2.58 -7.89 -2.31
CA ILE A 19 2.16 -9.21 -1.82
C ILE A 19 1.48 -10.00 -2.91
N LEU A 20 0.56 -9.37 -3.64
CA LEU A 20 -0.23 -10.04 -4.68
C LEU A 20 0.57 -10.29 -5.96
N ASN A 21 1.60 -9.49 -6.17
CA ASN A 21 2.48 -9.61 -7.33
C ASN A 21 1.67 -9.58 -8.64
N ASN A 22 1.63 -10.67 -9.39
CA ASN A 22 0.95 -10.71 -10.69
C ASN A 22 -0.58 -10.77 -10.61
N GLU A 23 -1.14 -10.84 -9.41
CA GLU A 23 -2.58 -10.92 -9.20
C GLU A 23 -3.18 -9.63 -8.64
N ALA A 24 -2.49 -8.50 -8.83
CA ALA A 24 -2.89 -7.23 -8.22
C ALA A 24 -3.86 -6.45 -9.10
N TYR A 25 -5.13 -6.73 -8.98
CA TYR A 25 -6.21 -5.91 -9.54
C TYR A 25 -7.06 -5.35 -8.39
N SER A 26 -7.87 -4.32 -8.67
CA SER A 26 -8.46 -3.49 -7.62
C SER A 26 -9.25 -4.28 -6.57
N VAL A 27 -10.07 -5.23 -6.99
CA VAL A 27 -10.87 -6.03 -6.05
C VAL A 27 -9.97 -6.91 -5.19
N ALA A 28 -8.96 -7.55 -5.79
CA ALA A 28 -8.03 -8.40 -5.05
C ALA A 28 -7.23 -7.59 -4.04
N ILE A 29 -6.80 -6.38 -4.42
CA ILE A 29 -6.07 -5.49 -3.50
C ILE A 29 -6.95 -5.12 -2.31
N LYS A 30 -8.20 -4.72 -2.59
CA LYS A 30 -9.17 -4.37 -1.55
C LYS A 30 -9.38 -5.53 -0.59
N ASP A 31 -9.66 -6.72 -1.13
CA ASP A 31 -9.95 -7.91 -0.32
C ASP A 31 -8.75 -8.29 0.55
N GLU A 32 -7.56 -8.19 0.01
CA GLU A 32 -6.33 -8.52 0.74
C GLU A 32 -6.11 -7.56 1.90
N ILE A 33 -6.31 -6.26 1.67
CA ILE A 33 -6.18 -5.25 2.73
C ILE A 33 -7.20 -5.52 3.85
N GLU A 34 -8.46 -5.74 3.46
CA GLU A 34 -9.52 -5.98 4.44
C GLU A 34 -9.25 -7.23 5.27
N SER A 35 -8.78 -8.28 4.61
CA SER A 35 -8.48 -9.54 5.29
C SER A 35 -7.31 -9.40 6.26
N ARG A 36 -6.22 -8.75 5.83
CA ARG A 36 -5.01 -8.68 6.65
C ARG A 36 -5.10 -7.65 7.76
N LEU A 37 -5.78 -6.54 7.53
CA LEU A 37 -5.80 -5.42 8.47
C LEU A 37 -7.11 -5.29 9.23
N SER A 38 -8.09 -6.16 8.95
CA SER A 38 -9.41 -6.11 9.59
C SER A 38 -10.02 -4.70 9.50
N ARG A 39 -9.91 -4.10 8.30
CA ARG A 39 -10.46 -2.75 8.09
C ARG A 39 -11.25 -2.72 6.78
N SER A 40 -12.32 -1.94 6.77
CA SER A 40 -13.13 -1.77 5.57
C SER A 40 -12.47 -0.77 4.61
N VAL A 41 -12.54 -1.08 3.33
CA VAL A 41 -12.00 -0.21 2.29
C VAL A 41 -13.08 -0.07 1.20
N SER A 42 -13.45 1.17 0.88
CA SER A 42 -14.39 1.40 -0.20
C SER A 42 -13.69 1.32 -1.55
N MET A 43 -14.45 0.96 -2.59
CA MET A 43 -13.89 0.96 -3.95
C MET A 43 -13.51 2.38 -4.39
N GLY A 44 -14.26 3.40 -3.94
CA GLY A 44 -13.90 4.79 -4.22
C GLY A 44 -12.54 5.17 -3.66
N ALA A 45 -12.28 4.81 -2.40
CA ALA A 45 -10.97 5.07 -1.79
C ALA A 45 -9.87 4.30 -2.51
N MET A 46 -10.16 3.05 -2.91
CA MET A 46 -9.21 2.24 -3.66
C MET A 46 -8.85 2.88 -4.99
N HIS A 47 -9.85 3.27 -5.78
CA HIS A 47 -9.61 3.90 -7.08
C HIS A 47 -8.86 5.22 -6.95
N THR A 48 -9.19 6.02 -5.94
CA THR A 48 -8.49 7.28 -5.70
C THR A 48 -7.01 7.03 -5.39
N ALA A 49 -6.72 6.07 -4.52
CA ALA A 49 -5.35 5.75 -4.16
C ALA A 49 -4.56 5.23 -5.36
N LEU A 50 -5.15 4.32 -6.14
CA LEU A 50 -4.51 3.76 -7.33
C LEU A 50 -4.18 4.85 -8.35
N LYS A 51 -5.13 5.77 -8.59
CA LYS A 51 -4.91 6.87 -9.52
C LYS A 51 -3.79 7.78 -9.04
N ARG A 52 -3.78 8.13 -7.76
CA ARG A 52 -2.73 8.99 -7.20
C ARG A 52 -1.35 8.33 -7.33
N LEU A 53 -1.28 7.04 -7.09
CA LEU A 53 -0.02 6.31 -7.21
C LEU A 53 0.46 6.25 -8.65
N GLU A 54 -0.45 6.08 -9.61
CA GLU A 54 -0.09 6.16 -11.03
C GLU A 54 0.39 7.56 -11.40
N ASP A 55 -0.33 8.60 -10.94
CA ASP A 55 0.03 9.98 -11.23
C ASP A 55 1.41 10.34 -10.67
N LYS A 56 1.79 9.75 -9.55
CA LYS A 56 3.12 9.95 -8.96
C LYS A 56 4.21 9.12 -9.64
N GLY A 57 3.83 8.23 -10.53
CA GLY A 57 4.77 7.35 -11.22
C GLY A 57 5.20 6.14 -10.41
N TYR A 58 4.48 5.80 -9.34
CA TYR A 58 4.83 4.68 -8.48
C TYR A 58 4.18 3.36 -8.91
N LEU A 59 3.10 3.46 -9.67
CA LEU A 59 2.42 2.31 -10.25
C LEU A 59 2.23 2.51 -11.74
N ARG A 60 2.16 1.41 -12.46
CA ARG A 60 1.61 1.41 -13.81
C ARG A 60 0.57 0.31 -13.90
N SER A 61 -0.41 0.50 -14.78
CA SER A 61 -1.47 -0.47 -14.98
C SER A 61 -1.38 -1.09 -16.36
N TYR A 62 -1.90 -2.29 -16.49
CA TYR A 62 -1.98 -2.99 -17.76
C TYR A 62 -3.21 -3.87 -17.77
N ALA A 63 -3.74 -4.13 -18.97
CA ALA A 63 -4.91 -5.00 -19.13
C ALA A 63 -4.48 -6.47 -19.03
N GLY A 64 -5.28 -7.27 -18.33
CA GLY A 64 -5.10 -8.70 -18.29
C GLY A 64 -5.47 -9.34 -19.62
N ASP A 65 -4.81 -10.44 -19.97
CA ASP A 65 -4.96 -11.04 -21.29
C ASP A 65 -6.36 -11.56 -21.57
N SER A 66 -6.90 -12.41 -20.71
CA SER A 66 -8.17 -13.07 -20.97
C SER A 66 -9.13 -13.02 -19.80
N THR A 67 -8.76 -12.37 -18.71
CA THR A 67 -9.58 -12.29 -17.52
C THR A 67 -10.47 -11.06 -17.59
N GLU A 68 -11.77 -11.24 -17.33
CA GLU A 68 -12.74 -10.17 -17.40
C GLU A 68 -13.36 -9.91 -16.04
N ASP A 69 -13.75 -8.67 -15.79
CA ASP A 69 -14.52 -8.34 -14.61
C ASP A 69 -16.00 -8.71 -14.84
N ARG A 70 -16.86 -8.44 -13.84
CA ARG A 70 -18.28 -8.80 -13.93
C ARG A 70 -19.03 -8.08 -15.04
N ALA A 71 -18.52 -6.95 -15.52
CA ALA A 71 -19.14 -6.19 -16.60
C ALA A 71 -18.62 -6.61 -17.98
N GLY A 72 -17.81 -7.66 -18.05
CA GLY A 72 -17.26 -8.13 -19.32
C GLY A 72 -16.06 -7.34 -19.81
N ARG A 73 -15.49 -6.49 -18.97
CA ARG A 73 -14.30 -5.71 -19.32
C ARG A 73 -13.05 -6.43 -18.85
N PRO A 74 -11.93 -6.29 -19.57
CA PRO A 74 -10.67 -6.87 -19.12
C PRO A 74 -10.30 -6.33 -17.74
N LYS A 75 -9.81 -7.19 -16.85
CA LYS A 75 -9.30 -6.75 -15.56
C LYS A 75 -8.05 -5.92 -15.78
N ARG A 76 -7.94 -4.85 -15.01
CA ARG A 76 -6.76 -4.00 -15.03
C ARG A 76 -5.87 -4.38 -13.85
N PHE A 77 -4.66 -4.74 -14.17
CA PHE A 77 -3.66 -5.13 -13.19
C PHE A 77 -2.69 -3.98 -12.94
N PHE A 78 -2.09 -3.99 -11.77
CA PHE A 78 -1.15 -2.94 -11.37
C PHE A 78 0.19 -3.57 -11.00
N GLU A 79 1.25 -2.86 -11.33
CA GLU A 79 2.59 -3.28 -10.90
C GLU A 79 3.37 -2.07 -10.41
N ILE A 80 4.30 -2.33 -9.48
CA ILE A 80 5.11 -1.30 -8.86
C ILE A 80 6.26 -0.95 -9.80
N THR A 81 6.40 0.35 -10.11
CA THR A 81 7.50 0.83 -10.95
C THR A 81 8.80 0.87 -10.14
N ALA A 82 9.93 1.07 -10.83
CA ALA A 82 11.21 1.27 -10.16
C ALA A 82 11.13 2.44 -9.17
N MET A 83 10.47 3.54 -9.56
CA MET A 83 10.29 4.69 -8.68
C MET A 83 9.42 4.34 -7.48
N GLY A 84 8.38 3.54 -7.67
CA GLY A 84 7.54 3.06 -6.58
C GLY A 84 8.31 2.23 -5.57
N LYS A 85 9.18 1.34 -6.06
CA LYS A 85 10.04 0.54 -5.19
C LYS A 85 10.97 1.40 -4.35
N ARG A 86 11.55 2.44 -4.95
CA ARG A 86 12.38 3.39 -4.22
C ARG A 86 11.59 4.15 -3.17
N ALA A 87 10.38 4.57 -3.51
CA ALA A 87 9.51 5.27 -2.56
C ALA A 87 9.17 4.39 -1.37
N MET A 88 8.86 3.12 -1.61
CA MET A 88 8.58 2.16 -0.54
C MET A 88 9.79 1.97 0.38
N GLN A 89 10.96 1.76 -0.21
CA GLN A 89 12.19 1.54 0.54
C GLN A 89 12.58 2.78 1.34
N TYR A 90 12.48 3.95 0.74
CA TYR A 90 12.77 5.21 1.42
C TYR A 90 11.85 5.40 2.64
N THR A 91 10.56 5.17 2.45
CA THR A 91 9.57 5.31 3.52
C THR A 91 9.87 4.35 4.66
N LYS A 92 10.18 3.10 4.33
CA LYS A 92 10.53 2.10 5.34
C LYS A 92 11.78 2.49 6.11
N GLU A 93 12.84 2.89 5.41
CA GLU A 93 14.09 3.27 6.04
C GLU A 93 13.94 4.45 6.99
N MET A 94 13.16 5.45 6.58
CA MET A 94 12.89 6.61 7.41
C MET A 94 12.19 6.21 8.71
N ARG A 95 11.17 5.35 8.62
CA ARG A 95 10.46 4.85 9.79
C ARG A 95 11.38 4.01 10.67
N ASP A 96 12.17 3.14 10.06
CA ASP A 96 13.11 2.29 10.80
C ASP A 96 14.11 3.12 11.59
N GLN A 97 14.62 4.22 11.00
CA GLN A 97 15.53 5.13 11.70
C GLN A 97 14.87 5.73 12.94
N LEU A 98 13.64 6.19 12.80
CA LEU A 98 12.91 6.77 13.92
C LEU A 98 12.63 5.72 14.99
N TRP A 99 12.19 4.53 14.60
CA TRP A 99 11.94 3.45 15.53
C TRP A 99 13.20 3.10 16.33
N ARG A 100 14.34 2.98 15.65
CA ARG A 100 15.60 2.62 16.31
C ARG A 100 16.08 3.70 17.29
N ALA A 101 15.67 4.95 17.07
CA ALA A 101 16.06 6.05 17.93
C ALA A 101 15.25 6.11 19.23
N ILE A 102 14.13 5.42 19.32
CA ILE A 102 13.29 5.43 20.52
C ILE A 102 13.98 4.63 21.62
N PRO A 103 14.21 5.23 22.82
CA PRO A 103 14.77 4.47 23.93
C PRO A 103 13.86 3.32 24.34
N LYS A 104 14.44 2.20 24.73
CA LYS A 104 13.67 1.03 25.18
C LYS A 104 12.72 1.38 26.33
N THR A 105 13.14 2.31 27.20
CA THR A 105 12.34 2.73 28.36
C THR A 105 10.98 3.31 27.98
N VAL A 106 10.84 3.84 26.75
CA VAL A 106 9.56 4.39 26.30
C VAL A 106 8.47 3.31 26.27
N PHE A 107 8.86 2.08 25.97
CA PHE A 107 7.90 0.97 25.83
C PHE A 107 7.79 0.11 27.10
N GLU A 108 8.49 0.47 28.18
CA GLU A 108 8.35 -0.25 29.43
C GLU A 108 6.98 0.03 30.04
N ILE A 109 6.29 -1.05 30.45
CA ILE A 109 4.97 -0.93 31.07
C ILE A 109 5.15 -0.81 32.58
N LYS A 110 4.67 0.30 33.14
CA LYS A 110 4.66 0.52 34.59
C LYS A 110 3.28 0.14 35.14
N LEU A 111 3.24 -0.25 36.43
CA LEU A 111 1.97 -0.61 37.04
C LEU A 111 0.91 0.50 36.90
N ALA A 112 1.32 1.76 36.98
CA ALA A 112 0.41 2.89 36.85
C ALA A 112 -0.25 2.95 35.47
N ASP A 113 0.40 2.41 34.44
CA ASP A 113 -0.09 2.46 33.05
C ASP A 113 -1.12 1.36 32.76
N LEU A 114 -1.32 0.44 33.70
CA LEU A 114 -2.23 -0.69 33.52
C LEU A 114 -3.68 -0.42 33.97
N LYS A 115 -3.99 0.78 34.37
CA LYS A 115 -5.33 1.15 34.83
C LYS A 115 -6.29 1.39 33.67
#